data_1a9f33ea06f41ab32c75d0270bc7e87b
#
_entry.id   1a9f33ea06f41ab32c75d0270bc7e87b
#
_cell.length_a   1.000
_cell.length_b   1.000
_cell.length_c   1.000
_cell.angle_alpha   90.00
_cell.angle_beta   90.00
_cell.angle_gamma   90.00
#
_symmetry.space_group_name_H-M   'P 1'
#
loop_
_entity.id
_entity.type
_entity.pdbx_description
1 polymer ?
#
loop_
_entity_poly.entity_id
_entity_poly.type
_entity_poly.pdbx_seq_one_letter_code
_entity_poly.pdbx_strand_id
1 'polypeptide(L)'
;MKEVATLYGAEPREILRTLIEKKVPAIMSYLSKGKWHVAKVLLCDLGACRLNLSLIPGENPHPVNIRPGQPVGLSIKHGYGKFIFEAKVLMLEPSCDAASGGNIVVDLPGRIEVVQRRSYFRVEVPKSLKVNVLLWHRRQQNINAAADSELEYKEEQWANPAQYCQGRLVDISAGGAQIALPIEQKDEFKLGQFIGMRFTPMPYDMPMVLNAQIRNVLPTVDGSHICLGLQLVGLEASHEGREVLSRLIGVTERYHQMNQSGIKQHDFQRNCAAMD
;
A
#
# COMPACT_ATOMS: atom_id res chain seq x y z
N MET A 1 -14.56 1.23 11.77
CA MET A 1 -13.68 1.18 12.96
C MET A 1 -12.32 0.63 12.53
N LYS A 2 -11.19 1.23 12.95
CA LYS A 2 -9.87 0.63 12.73
C LYS A 2 -9.72 -0.47 13.78
N GLU A 3 -9.57 -1.69 13.35
CA GLU A 3 -9.28 -2.80 14.24
C GLU A 3 -7.81 -2.68 14.68
N VAL A 4 -7.58 -2.51 15.96
CA VAL A 4 -6.25 -2.48 16.58
C VAL A 4 -6.15 -3.72 17.45
N ALA A 5 -5.32 -4.66 17.02
CA ALA A 5 -4.94 -5.81 17.85
C ALA A 5 -3.62 -5.50 18.55
N THR A 6 -3.40 -6.05 19.72
CA THR A 6 -2.14 -5.88 20.45
C THR A 6 -1.53 -7.25 20.69
N LEU A 7 -0.28 -7.42 20.29
CA LEU A 7 0.52 -8.62 20.50
C LEU A 7 1.26 -8.52 21.83
N TYR A 8 1.27 -9.61 22.61
CA TYR A 8 1.91 -9.70 23.92
C TYR A 8 2.76 -10.97 24.05
N GLY A 9 3.60 -11.02 25.09
CA GLY A 9 4.37 -12.21 25.43
C GLY A 9 5.38 -12.62 24.36
N ALA A 10 5.21 -13.81 23.76
CA ALA A 10 6.12 -14.34 22.74
C ALA A 10 5.85 -13.80 21.33
N GLU A 11 4.62 -13.39 21.03
CA GLU A 11 4.19 -12.95 19.70
C GLU A 11 5.01 -11.78 19.10
N PRO A 12 5.36 -10.72 19.89
CA PRO A 12 6.25 -9.68 19.41
C PRO A 12 7.58 -10.19 18.85
N ARG A 13 8.16 -11.21 19.48
CA ARG A 13 9.45 -11.77 19.04
C ARG A 13 9.33 -12.53 17.73
N GLU A 14 8.27 -13.29 17.53
CA GLU A 14 8.03 -14.03 16.31
C GLU A 14 7.84 -13.10 15.11
N ILE A 15 7.03 -12.05 15.29
CA ILE A 15 6.83 -11.08 14.21
C ILE A 15 8.11 -10.30 13.91
N LEU A 16 8.88 -9.89 14.92
CA LEU A 16 10.15 -9.20 14.70
C LEU A 16 11.16 -10.07 13.94
N ARG A 17 11.26 -11.38 14.23
CA ARG A 17 12.09 -12.32 13.46
C ARG A 17 11.65 -12.36 12.00
N THR A 18 10.36 -12.51 11.74
CA THR A 18 9.83 -12.50 10.36
C THR A 18 10.17 -11.19 9.62
N LEU A 19 10.08 -10.05 10.30
CA LEU A 19 10.39 -8.76 9.71
C LEU A 19 11.89 -8.59 9.40
N ILE A 20 12.76 -9.16 10.26
CA ILE A 20 14.22 -9.20 10.07
C ILE A 20 14.56 -10.09 8.87
N GLU A 21 14.07 -11.33 8.84
CA GLU A 21 14.30 -12.30 7.76
C GLU A 21 13.90 -11.75 6.40
N LYS A 22 12.76 -11.06 6.35
CA LYS A 22 12.24 -10.42 5.12
C LYS A 22 12.84 -9.06 4.82
N LYS A 23 13.76 -8.57 5.66
CA LYS A 23 14.41 -7.25 5.52
C LYS A 23 13.40 -6.12 5.29
N VAL A 24 12.31 -6.11 6.07
CA VAL A 24 11.23 -5.13 5.89
C VAL A 24 11.68 -3.79 6.47
N PRO A 25 11.65 -2.69 5.66
CA PRO A 25 12.03 -1.38 6.15
C PRO A 25 11.03 -0.85 7.18
N ALA A 26 11.55 -0.24 8.23
CA ALA A 26 10.80 0.44 9.28
C ALA A 26 11.00 1.96 9.19
N ILE A 27 10.03 2.69 9.69
CA ILE A 27 10.13 4.12 9.95
C ILE A 27 10.31 4.31 11.44
N MET A 28 11.43 4.87 11.83
CA MET A 28 11.72 5.30 13.20
C MET A 28 11.39 6.78 13.33
N SER A 29 10.62 7.16 14.34
CA SER A 29 10.29 8.54 14.69
C SER A 29 10.75 8.86 16.09
N TYR A 30 11.30 10.06 16.31
CA TYR A 30 11.79 10.53 17.60
C TYR A 30 11.71 12.04 17.71
N LEU A 31 11.64 12.54 18.94
CA LEU A 31 11.60 13.97 19.24
C LEU A 31 13.02 14.46 19.60
N SER A 32 13.54 15.46 18.89
CA SER A 32 14.81 16.09 19.22
C SER A 32 14.72 17.61 19.14
N LYS A 33 15.17 18.32 20.17
CA LYS A 33 15.11 19.79 20.26
C LYS A 33 13.72 20.37 19.93
N GLY A 34 12.66 19.73 20.43
CA GLY A 34 11.26 20.15 20.22
C GLY A 34 10.72 19.89 18.81
N LYS A 35 11.46 19.22 17.94
CA LYS A 35 11.02 18.87 16.57
C LYS A 35 10.99 17.35 16.38
N TRP A 36 9.98 16.89 15.64
CA TRP A 36 9.88 15.49 15.22
C TRP A 36 10.84 15.22 14.07
N HIS A 37 11.57 14.13 14.19
CA HIS A 37 12.46 13.59 13.16
C HIS A 37 12.01 12.19 12.76
N VAL A 38 12.32 11.83 11.52
CA VAL A 38 11.98 10.53 10.94
C VAL A 38 13.21 9.96 10.23
N ALA A 39 13.49 8.67 10.46
CA ALA A 39 14.56 7.95 9.77
C ALA A 39 14.04 6.62 9.25
N LYS A 40 14.56 6.16 8.10
CA LYS A 40 14.33 4.80 7.61
C LYS A 40 15.37 3.88 8.20
N VAL A 41 14.94 2.77 8.76
CA VAL A 41 15.81 1.78 9.40
C VAL A 41 15.45 0.36 8.94
N LEU A 42 16.41 -0.54 9.02
CA LEU A 42 16.19 -1.99 8.94
C LEU A 42 16.37 -2.60 10.33
N LEU A 43 15.52 -3.54 10.68
CA LEU A 43 15.75 -4.42 11.81
C LEU A 43 16.78 -5.46 11.39
N CYS A 44 17.90 -5.56 12.11
CA CYS A 44 19.03 -6.41 11.71
C CYS A 44 19.19 -7.65 12.58
N ASP A 45 19.03 -7.52 13.90
CA ASP A 45 19.23 -8.59 14.83
C ASP A 45 18.35 -8.47 16.06
N LEU A 46 17.95 -9.61 16.60
CA LEU A 46 17.05 -9.73 17.76
C LEU A 46 17.74 -10.52 18.87
N GLY A 47 18.30 -9.81 19.85
CA GLY A 47 18.87 -10.38 21.05
C GLY A 47 17.84 -10.77 22.12
N ALA A 48 18.31 -11.15 23.31
CA ALA A 48 17.43 -11.53 24.42
C ALA A 48 16.55 -10.37 24.90
N CYS A 49 17.09 -9.17 25.04
CA CYS A 49 16.39 -7.97 25.52
C CYS A 49 16.62 -6.75 24.62
N ARG A 50 17.17 -6.92 23.44
CA ARG A 50 17.55 -5.83 22.56
C ARG A 50 17.20 -6.12 21.10
N LEU A 51 16.98 -5.05 20.35
CA LEU A 51 16.75 -5.05 18.90
C LEU A 51 17.75 -4.10 18.24
N ASN A 52 18.49 -4.60 17.26
CA ASN A 52 19.47 -3.83 16.52
C ASN A 52 18.83 -3.26 15.25
N LEU A 53 18.99 -1.96 15.05
CA LEU A 53 18.49 -1.21 13.90
C LEU A 53 19.68 -0.64 13.12
N SER A 54 19.69 -0.84 11.81
CA SER A 54 20.64 -0.21 10.90
C SER A 54 19.93 0.89 10.12
N LEU A 55 20.59 2.03 9.93
CA LEU A 55 20.08 3.11 9.10
C LEU A 55 20.11 2.73 7.62
N ILE A 56 19.04 3.01 6.91
CA ILE A 56 19.01 2.95 5.46
C ILE A 56 19.50 4.30 4.95
N PRO A 57 20.58 4.37 4.17
CA PRO A 57 21.07 5.61 3.56
C PRO A 57 19.95 6.29 2.76
N GLY A 58 19.79 7.59 2.93
CA GLY A 58 18.80 8.41 2.26
C GLY A 58 19.31 9.85 2.12
N GLU A 59 18.44 10.78 1.73
CA GLU A 59 18.76 12.21 1.59
C GLU A 59 19.28 12.84 2.90
N ASN A 60 18.90 12.27 4.06
CA ASN A 60 19.43 12.63 5.38
C ASN A 60 20.05 11.40 6.04
N PRO A 61 21.35 11.15 5.86
CA PRO A 61 22.00 9.88 6.20
C PRO A 61 22.10 9.59 7.71
N HIS A 62 21.90 10.56 8.59
CA HIS A 62 22.09 10.35 10.02
C HIS A 62 20.95 10.90 10.88
N PRO A 63 20.47 10.12 11.88
CA PRO A 63 19.56 10.63 12.90
C PRO A 63 20.25 11.74 13.69
N VAL A 64 19.71 12.95 13.60
CA VAL A 64 20.28 14.11 14.26
C VAL A 64 19.94 14.07 15.75
N ASN A 65 20.97 14.10 16.61
CA ASN A 65 20.81 14.24 18.08
C ASN A 65 19.98 13.16 18.77
N ILE A 66 20.05 11.91 18.31
CA ILE A 66 19.51 10.75 19.07
C ILE A 66 20.47 10.39 20.22
N ARG A 67 19.94 9.99 21.38
CA ARG A 67 20.73 9.71 22.59
C ARG A 67 20.28 8.43 23.25
N PRO A 68 21.18 7.72 23.97
CA PRO A 68 20.78 6.65 24.87
C PRO A 68 19.73 7.13 25.88
N GLY A 69 18.77 6.26 26.21
CA GLY A 69 17.63 6.59 27.07
C GLY A 69 16.46 7.28 26.37
N GLN A 70 16.60 7.70 25.11
CA GLN A 70 15.57 8.41 24.39
C GLN A 70 14.48 7.44 23.88
N PRO A 71 13.18 7.78 24.04
CA PRO A 71 12.10 7.02 23.42
C PRO A 71 12.06 7.24 21.91
N VAL A 72 11.78 6.16 21.19
CA VAL A 72 11.60 6.15 19.72
C VAL A 72 10.35 5.35 19.37
N GLY A 73 9.59 5.83 18.40
CA GLY A 73 8.46 5.11 17.83
C GLY A 73 8.88 4.37 16.55
N LEU A 74 8.56 3.10 16.45
CA LEU A 74 8.81 2.28 15.28
C LEU A 74 7.51 1.90 14.59
N SER A 75 7.50 1.98 13.26
CA SER A 75 6.35 1.73 12.42
C SER A 75 6.75 0.95 11.19
N ILE A 76 6.23 -0.27 11.06
CA ILE A 76 6.60 -1.23 10.03
C ILE A 76 5.34 -1.64 9.26
N LYS A 77 5.39 -1.55 7.94
CA LYS A 77 4.31 -2.04 7.09
C LYS A 77 4.68 -3.43 6.59
N HIS A 78 3.90 -4.44 6.93
CA HIS A 78 4.09 -5.79 6.42
C HIS A 78 2.74 -6.49 6.25
N GLY A 79 2.54 -7.15 5.10
CA GLY A 79 1.26 -7.75 4.77
C GLY A 79 0.12 -6.71 4.80
N TYR A 80 -0.93 -7.02 5.52
CA TYR A 80 -2.14 -6.18 5.64
C TYR A 80 -2.09 -5.18 6.79
N GLY A 81 -1.12 -5.35 7.69
CA GLY A 81 -1.02 -4.60 8.93
C GLY A 81 0.06 -3.53 8.91
N LYS A 82 -0.06 -2.62 9.85
CA LYS A 82 1.00 -1.73 10.27
C LYS A 82 1.32 -2.08 11.73
N PHE A 83 2.53 -2.56 11.97
CA PHE A 83 3.06 -2.85 13.28
C PHE A 83 3.63 -1.57 13.87
N ILE A 84 3.19 -1.19 15.05
CA ILE A 84 3.62 0.03 15.74
C ILE A 84 4.03 -0.34 17.16
N PHE A 85 5.20 0.12 17.57
CA PHE A 85 5.66 -0.02 18.94
C PHE A 85 6.60 1.11 19.33
N GLU A 86 6.70 1.33 20.62
CA GLU A 86 7.67 2.20 21.23
C GLU A 86 8.84 1.37 21.76
N ALA A 87 10.02 1.94 21.68
CA ALA A 87 11.25 1.36 22.20
C ALA A 87 12.14 2.47 22.73
N LYS A 88 13.08 2.13 23.61
CA LYS A 88 14.04 3.06 24.18
C LYS A 88 15.42 2.78 23.62
N VAL A 89 16.12 3.83 23.20
CA VAL A 89 17.51 3.70 22.74
C VAL A 89 18.39 3.27 23.90
N LEU A 90 19.06 2.13 23.78
CA LEU A 90 20.01 1.62 24.78
C LEU A 90 21.40 2.13 24.53
N MET A 91 21.86 2.04 23.26
CA MET A 91 23.19 2.49 22.85
C MET A 91 23.22 2.82 21.37
N LEU A 92 24.25 3.52 20.95
CA LEU A 92 24.59 3.81 19.57
C LEU A 92 25.93 3.15 19.28
N GLU A 93 25.97 2.29 18.28
CA GLU A 93 27.19 1.61 17.85
C GLU A 93 27.73 2.27 16.57
N PRO A 94 29.00 2.63 16.50
CA PRO A 94 29.60 3.13 15.28
C PRO A 94 29.54 2.04 14.20
N SER A 95 29.34 2.45 12.96
CA SER A 95 29.49 1.54 11.83
C SER A 95 30.96 1.34 11.51
N CYS A 96 31.34 0.11 11.16
CA CYS A 96 32.64 -0.17 10.56
C CYS A 96 32.74 0.35 9.12
N ASP A 97 31.60 0.65 8.49
CA ASP A 97 31.50 1.19 7.14
C ASP A 97 31.12 2.67 7.21
N ALA A 98 31.96 3.53 6.67
CA ALA A 98 31.75 4.98 6.64
C ALA A 98 30.48 5.40 5.87
N ALA A 99 29.98 4.53 4.99
CA ALA A 99 28.74 4.77 4.22
C ALA A 99 27.48 4.40 4.99
N SER A 100 27.55 3.57 6.04
CA SER A 100 26.42 3.19 6.89
C SER A 100 26.41 4.00 8.18
N GLY A 101 25.34 4.65 8.50
CA GLY A 101 25.23 5.63 9.60
C GLY A 101 25.28 5.07 11.02
N GLY A 102 25.86 3.89 11.26
CA GLY A 102 25.94 3.20 12.53
C GLY A 102 24.67 2.42 12.88
N ASN A 103 24.76 1.64 13.96
CA ASN A 103 23.64 0.87 14.48
C ASN A 103 23.02 1.54 15.69
N ILE A 104 21.70 1.47 15.78
CA ILE A 104 20.93 1.93 16.92
C ILE A 104 20.42 0.69 17.64
N VAL A 105 20.85 0.51 18.89
CA VAL A 105 20.35 -0.57 19.73
C VAL A 105 19.22 -0.06 20.59
N VAL A 106 18.06 -0.69 20.48
CA VAL A 106 16.87 -0.36 21.30
C VAL A 106 16.47 -1.53 22.17
N ASP A 107 15.72 -1.28 23.23
CA ASP A 107 15.13 -2.34 24.04
C ASP A 107 14.09 -3.13 23.23
N LEU A 108 13.81 -4.35 23.69
CA LEU A 108 12.78 -5.18 23.08
C LEU A 108 11.40 -4.68 23.51
N PRO A 109 10.47 -4.39 22.57
CA PRO A 109 9.15 -3.94 22.95
C PRO A 109 8.37 -5.06 23.66
N GLY A 110 7.76 -4.73 24.80
CA GLY A 110 6.89 -5.65 25.52
C GLY A 110 5.53 -5.87 24.86
N ARG A 111 5.14 -4.96 23.95
CA ARG A 111 3.90 -5.02 23.17
C ARG A 111 4.11 -4.43 21.79
N ILE A 112 3.39 -4.96 20.82
CA ILE A 112 3.31 -4.42 19.45
C ILE A 112 1.84 -4.22 19.09
N GLU A 113 1.48 -3.02 18.69
CA GLU A 113 0.14 -2.73 18.19
C GLU A 113 0.08 -3.03 16.68
N VAL A 114 -0.91 -3.82 16.29
CA VAL A 114 -1.19 -4.13 14.89
C VAL A 114 -2.41 -3.34 14.44
N VAL A 115 -2.20 -2.36 13.59
CA VAL A 115 -3.27 -1.54 13.04
C VAL A 115 -3.65 -2.08 11.67
N GLN A 116 -4.81 -2.73 11.59
CA GLN A 116 -5.41 -3.08 10.31
C GLN A 116 -6.02 -1.82 9.69
N ARG A 117 -5.42 -1.36 8.58
CA ARG A 117 -5.83 -0.13 7.89
C ARG A 117 -6.78 -0.38 6.73
N ARG A 118 -6.83 -1.61 6.25
CA ARG A 118 -7.56 -1.96 5.05
C ARG A 118 -8.69 -2.92 5.41
N SER A 119 -9.90 -2.52 5.08
CA SER A 119 -11.07 -3.39 5.22
C SER A 119 -11.05 -4.54 4.20
N TYR A 120 -10.31 -4.39 3.10
CA TYR A 120 -10.25 -5.36 2.02
C TYR A 120 -8.82 -5.66 1.60
N PHE A 121 -8.59 -6.91 1.24
CA PHE A 121 -7.35 -7.41 0.68
C PHE A 121 -7.04 -6.72 -0.66
N ARG A 122 -5.79 -6.29 -0.86
CA ARG A 122 -5.31 -5.75 -2.13
C ARG A 122 -4.38 -6.74 -2.79
N VAL A 123 -4.54 -6.88 -4.09
CA VAL A 123 -3.69 -7.74 -4.91
C VAL A 123 -3.17 -6.96 -6.11
N GLU A 124 -1.90 -7.15 -6.42
CA GLU A 124 -1.31 -6.62 -7.64
C GLU A 124 -1.85 -7.35 -8.84
N VAL A 125 -2.02 -6.64 -9.95
CA VAL A 125 -2.35 -7.27 -11.23
C VAL A 125 -1.22 -8.23 -11.60
N PRO A 126 -1.53 -9.50 -11.95
CA PRO A 126 -0.52 -10.46 -12.36
C PRO A 126 0.37 -9.91 -13.48
N LYS A 127 1.67 -10.16 -13.41
CA LYS A 127 2.65 -9.68 -14.41
C LYS A 127 2.35 -10.15 -15.83
N SER A 128 1.67 -11.29 -15.96
CA SER A 128 1.20 -11.85 -17.24
C SER A 128 0.02 -11.11 -17.84
N LEU A 129 -0.63 -10.21 -17.10
CA LEU A 129 -1.78 -9.43 -17.55
C LEU A 129 -1.46 -7.96 -17.72
N LYS A 130 -2.04 -7.36 -18.76
CA LYS A 130 -2.05 -5.92 -18.96
C LYS A 130 -3.50 -5.45 -18.91
N VAL A 131 -3.93 -4.90 -17.79
CA VAL A 131 -5.31 -4.43 -17.58
C VAL A 131 -5.36 -2.92 -17.80
N ASN A 132 -5.93 -2.51 -18.94
CA ASN A 132 -6.17 -1.11 -19.22
C ASN A 132 -7.43 -0.63 -18.53
N VAL A 133 -7.41 0.62 -18.07
CA VAL A 133 -8.53 1.27 -17.38
C VAL A 133 -8.86 2.56 -18.11
N LEU A 134 -10.14 2.75 -18.40
CA LEU A 134 -10.66 4.02 -18.86
C LEU A 134 -11.20 4.81 -17.66
N LEU A 135 -10.81 6.07 -17.55
CA LEU A 135 -11.23 6.98 -16.49
C LEU A 135 -11.96 8.17 -17.09
N TRP A 136 -12.96 8.69 -16.39
CA TRP A 136 -13.65 9.93 -16.76
C TRP A 136 -14.07 10.72 -15.53
N HIS A 137 -14.17 12.05 -15.70
CA HIS A 137 -14.63 12.93 -14.67
C HIS A 137 -16.14 12.80 -14.52
N ARG A 138 -16.61 12.61 -13.29
CA ARG A 138 -18.03 12.80 -12.99
C ARG A 138 -18.29 14.28 -12.73
N ARG A 139 -19.18 14.89 -13.51
CA ARG A 139 -19.74 16.19 -13.13
C ARG A 139 -20.46 16.00 -11.79
N GLN A 140 -20.15 16.85 -10.79
CA GLN A 140 -20.95 16.94 -9.59
C GLN A 140 -22.35 17.35 -10.03
N GLN A 141 -23.27 16.40 -10.10
CA GLN A 141 -24.68 16.74 -10.10
C GLN A 141 -24.96 17.29 -8.70
N ASN A 142 -25.46 18.52 -8.65
CA ASN A 142 -25.89 19.17 -7.41
C ASN A 142 -26.80 18.22 -6.65
N ILE A 143 -26.39 17.82 -5.45
CA ILE A 143 -27.12 16.91 -4.54
C ILE A 143 -28.49 17.50 -4.12
N ASN A 144 -28.79 18.72 -4.53
CA ASN A 144 -30.05 19.43 -4.21
C ASN A 144 -31.16 19.28 -5.24
N ALA A 145 -31.02 18.45 -6.25
CA ALA A 145 -32.06 18.15 -7.20
C ALA A 145 -32.69 16.78 -6.87
N ALA A 146 -33.77 16.83 -6.11
CA ALA A 146 -34.88 15.88 -5.99
C ALA A 146 -34.53 14.36 -5.98
N ALA A 147 -34.90 13.77 -4.85
CA ALA A 147 -35.13 12.35 -4.69
C ALA A 147 -36.31 11.87 -5.56
N ASP A 148 -36.15 11.78 -6.86
CA ASP A 148 -37.11 11.09 -7.75
C ASP A 148 -36.58 11.14 -9.18
N SER A 149 -35.59 10.34 -9.45
CA SER A 149 -35.38 9.81 -10.80
C SER A 149 -34.53 8.54 -10.69
N GLU A 150 -35.15 7.45 -11.09
CA GLU A 150 -34.52 6.19 -11.35
C GLU A 150 -33.16 6.41 -12.05
N LEU A 151 -32.12 5.82 -11.46
CA LEU A 151 -30.78 5.75 -12.05
C LEU A 151 -30.85 4.90 -13.31
N GLU A 152 -31.50 5.42 -14.36
CA GLU A 152 -31.27 4.91 -15.70
C GLU A 152 -29.80 5.08 -16.03
N TYR A 153 -29.06 3.98 -16.00
CA TYR A 153 -27.76 3.83 -16.61
C TYR A 153 -27.93 4.00 -18.13
N LYS A 154 -28.04 5.25 -18.60
CA LYS A 154 -28.04 5.50 -20.02
C LYS A 154 -26.66 5.19 -20.56
N GLU A 155 -26.57 4.13 -21.36
CA GLU A 155 -25.41 3.75 -22.17
C GLU A 155 -24.92 4.89 -23.08
N GLU A 156 -25.71 5.91 -23.30
CA GLU A 156 -25.44 7.05 -24.20
C GLU A 156 -24.34 8.02 -23.74
N GLN A 157 -23.88 7.95 -22.46
CA GLN A 157 -22.76 8.79 -22.00
C GLN A 157 -21.37 8.28 -22.45
N TRP A 158 -21.31 7.14 -23.13
CA TRP A 158 -20.08 6.52 -23.62
C TRP A 158 -19.58 7.04 -24.97
N ALA A 159 -20.27 8.02 -25.56
CA ALA A 159 -20.12 8.36 -26.97
C ALA A 159 -18.98 9.33 -27.31
N ASN A 160 -18.26 9.90 -26.34
CA ASN A 160 -17.18 10.85 -26.66
C ASN A 160 -15.80 10.37 -26.17
N PRO A 161 -15.00 9.73 -27.03
CA PRO A 161 -13.66 9.23 -26.69
C PRO A 161 -12.69 10.32 -26.20
N ALA A 162 -12.92 11.58 -26.58
CA ALA A 162 -12.07 12.71 -26.19
C ALA A 162 -12.15 13.09 -24.70
N GLN A 163 -13.02 12.46 -23.93
CA GLN A 163 -13.22 12.74 -22.48
C GLN A 163 -12.66 11.65 -21.56
N TYR A 164 -11.97 10.64 -22.12
CA TYR A 164 -11.43 9.53 -21.35
C TYR A 164 -9.93 9.59 -21.24
N CYS A 165 -9.45 9.41 -20.00
CA CYS A 165 -8.04 9.14 -19.74
C CYS A 165 -7.81 7.63 -19.70
N GLN A 166 -6.76 7.17 -20.34
CA GLN A 166 -6.37 5.76 -20.33
C GLN A 166 -5.23 5.51 -19.37
N GLY A 167 -5.43 4.61 -18.42
CA GLY A 167 -4.42 4.17 -17.47
C GLY A 167 -4.25 2.66 -17.44
N ARG A 168 -3.39 2.21 -16.55
CA ARG A 168 -3.13 0.80 -16.27
C ARG A 168 -3.44 0.47 -14.82
N LEU A 169 -4.21 -0.58 -14.58
CA LEU A 169 -4.45 -1.10 -13.23
C LEU A 169 -3.15 -1.66 -12.66
N VAL A 170 -2.79 -1.23 -11.45
CA VAL A 170 -1.60 -1.67 -10.72
C VAL A 170 -1.98 -2.66 -9.64
N ASP A 171 -2.90 -2.26 -8.76
CA ASP A 171 -3.48 -3.12 -7.74
C ASP A 171 -4.99 -2.88 -7.60
N ILE A 172 -5.68 -3.86 -7.04
CA ILE A 172 -7.12 -3.79 -6.80
C ILE A 172 -7.49 -4.51 -5.50
N SER A 173 -8.55 -4.02 -4.87
CA SER A 173 -9.25 -4.66 -3.75
C SER A 173 -10.75 -4.41 -3.87
N ALA A 174 -11.55 -5.07 -3.06
CA ALA A 174 -12.98 -4.79 -2.99
C ALA A 174 -13.33 -3.35 -2.55
N GLY A 175 -12.40 -2.61 -1.93
CA GLY A 175 -12.64 -1.23 -1.48
C GLY A 175 -11.83 -0.15 -2.22
N GLY A 176 -10.97 -0.51 -3.19
CA GLY A 176 -10.14 0.47 -3.88
C GLY A 176 -9.25 -0.11 -4.96
N ALA A 177 -8.63 0.78 -5.73
CA ALA A 177 -7.70 0.43 -6.79
C ALA A 177 -6.54 1.41 -6.85
N GLN A 178 -5.43 0.99 -7.42
CA GLN A 178 -4.33 1.86 -7.82
C GLN A 178 -4.18 1.81 -9.34
N ILE A 179 -4.11 2.99 -9.96
CA ILE A 179 -4.02 3.13 -11.41
C ILE A 179 -2.81 3.99 -11.75
N ALA A 180 -1.97 3.49 -12.65
CA ALA A 180 -0.87 4.26 -13.23
C ALA A 180 -1.35 4.99 -14.49
N LEU A 181 -1.05 6.29 -14.57
CA LEU A 181 -1.32 7.17 -15.71
C LEU A 181 -0.02 7.83 -16.17
N PRO A 182 0.09 8.20 -17.44
CA PRO A 182 1.18 9.06 -17.92
C PRO A 182 1.26 10.36 -17.12
N ILE A 183 2.48 10.87 -16.90
CA ILE A 183 2.70 12.06 -16.07
C ILE A 183 2.02 13.31 -16.63
N GLU A 184 1.83 13.38 -17.94
CA GLU A 184 1.20 14.50 -18.65
C GLU A 184 -0.26 14.71 -18.22
N GLN A 185 -0.90 13.66 -17.69
CA GLN A 185 -2.30 13.70 -17.23
C GLN A 185 -2.43 14.10 -15.75
N LYS A 186 -1.32 14.47 -15.09
CA LYS A 186 -1.29 14.78 -13.64
C LYS A 186 -2.29 15.86 -13.24
N ASP A 187 -2.38 16.92 -14.02
CA ASP A 187 -3.18 18.10 -13.68
C ASP A 187 -4.69 17.89 -13.86
N GLU A 188 -5.08 16.81 -14.55
CA GLU A 188 -6.47 16.44 -14.76
C GLU A 188 -7.12 15.82 -13.50
N PHE A 189 -6.31 15.29 -12.57
CA PHE A 189 -6.79 14.53 -11.42
C PHE A 189 -6.43 15.20 -10.09
N LYS A 190 -7.45 15.53 -9.30
CA LYS A 190 -7.29 16.20 -8.00
C LYS A 190 -7.72 15.31 -6.84
N LEU A 191 -7.03 15.44 -5.72
CA LEU A 191 -7.41 14.77 -4.47
C LEU A 191 -8.85 15.08 -4.09
N GLY A 192 -9.62 14.05 -3.70
CA GLY A 192 -11.03 14.16 -3.32
C GLY A 192 -12.01 14.14 -4.49
N GLN A 193 -11.56 14.24 -5.73
CA GLN A 193 -12.42 14.24 -6.91
C GLN A 193 -13.10 12.88 -7.11
N PHE A 194 -14.37 12.91 -7.57
CA PHE A 194 -15.10 11.71 -7.99
C PHE A 194 -14.91 11.45 -9.47
N ILE A 195 -14.62 10.21 -9.80
CA ILE A 195 -14.39 9.72 -11.16
C ILE A 195 -15.17 8.43 -11.39
N GLY A 196 -15.47 8.16 -12.65
CA GLY A 196 -15.85 6.85 -13.12
C GLY A 196 -14.65 6.10 -13.65
N MET A 197 -14.67 4.77 -13.55
CA MET A 197 -13.67 3.91 -14.14
C MET A 197 -14.31 2.68 -14.77
N ARG A 198 -13.69 2.20 -15.88
CA ARG A 198 -14.08 0.97 -16.56
C ARG A 198 -12.84 0.16 -16.90
N PHE A 199 -12.88 -1.13 -16.63
CA PHE A 199 -11.83 -2.07 -17.01
C PHE A 199 -12.39 -3.47 -17.19
N THR A 200 -11.66 -4.30 -17.91
CA THR A 200 -11.94 -5.74 -18.08
C THR A 200 -10.88 -6.51 -17.30
N PRO A 201 -11.24 -7.22 -16.20
CA PRO A 201 -10.27 -7.85 -15.31
C PRO A 201 -9.42 -8.93 -15.98
N MET A 202 -10.05 -9.76 -16.79
CA MET A 202 -9.42 -10.86 -17.50
C MET A 202 -9.83 -10.84 -18.96
N PRO A 203 -9.03 -11.39 -19.88
CA PRO A 203 -9.48 -11.65 -21.24
C PRO A 203 -10.82 -12.42 -21.20
N TYR A 204 -11.78 -11.98 -21.97
CA TYR A 204 -13.13 -12.56 -22.07
C TYR A 204 -14.07 -12.35 -20.87
N ASP A 205 -13.62 -11.67 -19.79
CA ASP A 205 -14.53 -11.25 -18.72
C ASP A 205 -15.42 -10.09 -19.18
N MET A 206 -16.57 -9.97 -18.55
CA MET A 206 -17.42 -8.78 -18.73
C MET A 206 -16.74 -7.55 -18.12
N PRO A 207 -16.76 -6.39 -18.81
CA PRO A 207 -16.25 -5.16 -18.25
C PRO A 207 -16.90 -4.83 -16.90
N MET A 208 -16.14 -4.17 -16.05
CA MET A 208 -16.60 -3.62 -14.77
C MET A 208 -16.61 -2.10 -14.86
N VAL A 209 -17.72 -1.50 -14.43
CA VAL A 209 -17.89 -0.05 -14.34
C VAL A 209 -18.06 0.31 -12.88
N LEU A 210 -17.23 1.22 -12.40
CA LEU A 210 -17.13 1.56 -10.99
C LEU A 210 -17.08 3.07 -10.79
N ASN A 211 -17.56 3.51 -9.65
CA ASN A 211 -17.38 4.87 -9.18
C ASN A 211 -16.31 4.90 -8.10
N ALA A 212 -15.45 5.91 -8.16
CA ALA A 212 -14.36 6.04 -7.22
C ALA A 212 -14.12 7.50 -6.81
N GLN A 213 -13.52 7.67 -5.64
CA GLN A 213 -12.98 8.94 -5.19
C GLN A 213 -11.45 8.86 -5.12
N ILE A 214 -10.77 9.86 -5.66
CA ILE A 214 -9.31 9.96 -5.62
C ILE A 214 -8.89 10.26 -4.19
N ARG A 215 -8.09 9.37 -3.60
CA ARG A 215 -7.57 9.48 -2.22
C ARG A 215 -6.09 9.77 -2.17
N ASN A 216 -5.40 9.58 -3.29
CA ASN A 216 -3.96 9.83 -3.38
C ASN A 216 -3.54 10.06 -4.83
N VAL A 217 -2.56 10.93 -5.04
CA VAL A 217 -1.92 11.19 -6.34
C VAL A 217 -0.42 11.25 -6.06
N LEU A 218 0.32 10.23 -6.49
CA LEU A 218 1.76 10.11 -6.22
C LEU A 218 2.51 9.89 -7.54
N PRO A 219 3.62 10.60 -7.77
CA PRO A 219 4.49 10.28 -8.88
C PRO A 219 5.15 8.91 -8.67
N THR A 220 5.45 8.21 -9.75
CA THR A 220 6.31 7.02 -9.73
C THR A 220 7.77 7.43 -9.47
N VAL A 221 8.59 6.47 -9.02
CA VAL A 221 10.01 6.73 -8.68
C VAL A 221 10.80 7.25 -9.88
N ASP A 222 10.48 6.77 -11.08
CA ASP A 222 11.08 7.18 -12.35
C ASP A 222 10.51 8.49 -12.92
N GLY A 223 9.48 9.04 -12.30
CA GLY A 223 8.82 10.28 -12.72
C GLY A 223 8.03 10.18 -14.03
N SER A 224 7.97 9.03 -14.67
CA SER A 224 7.30 8.85 -15.97
C SER A 224 5.77 8.74 -15.87
N HIS A 225 5.27 8.38 -14.70
CA HIS A 225 3.85 8.16 -14.44
C HIS A 225 3.41 8.77 -13.12
N ILE A 226 2.10 8.92 -12.97
CA ILE A 226 1.46 9.13 -11.67
C ILE A 226 0.65 7.90 -11.28
N CYS A 227 0.59 7.62 -9.98
CA CYS A 227 -0.26 6.60 -9.41
C CYS A 227 -1.44 7.24 -8.69
N LEU A 228 -2.65 7.00 -9.19
CA LEU A 228 -3.88 7.37 -8.51
C LEU A 228 -4.27 6.27 -7.52
N GLY A 229 -4.39 6.62 -6.24
CA GLY A 229 -5.01 5.76 -5.24
C GLY A 229 -6.49 6.07 -5.13
N LEU A 230 -7.34 5.10 -5.48
CA LEU A 230 -8.78 5.24 -5.57
C LEU A 230 -9.48 4.50 -4.42
N GLN A 231 -10.52 5.11 -3.87
CA GLN A 231 -11.51 4.44 -3.04
C GLN A 231 -12.77 4.22 -3.86
N LEU A 232 -13.22 2.97 -3.96
CA LEU A 232 -14.49 2.63 -4.62
C LEU A 232 -15.66 3.10 -3.74
N VAL A 233 -16.70 3.61 -4.37
CA VAL A 233 -17.87 4.16 -3.67
C VAL A 233 -19.16 3.59 -4.23
N GLY A 234 -20.19 3.49 -3.37
CA GLY A 234 -21.53 3.05 -3.77
C GLY A 234 -21.71 1.54 -3.90
N LEU A 235 -20.68 0.72 -3.64
CA LEU A 235 -20.75 -0.74 -3.80
C LEU A 235 -21.68 -1.41 -2.78
N GLU A 236 -21.86 -0.81 -1.61
CA GLU A 236 -22.68 -1.39 -0.53
C GLU A 236 -24.11 -0.82 -0.52
N ALA A 237 -24.36 0.24 -1.30
CA ALA A 237 -25.59 1.02 -1.23
C ALA A 237 -26.77 0.40 -1.99
N SER A 238 -26.54 -0.46 -2.98
CA SER A 238 -27.58 -1.08 -3.81
C SER A 238 -27.36 -2.57 -4.01
N HIS A 239 -28.37 -3.26 -4.58
CA HIS A 239 -28.26 -4.68 -4.94
C HIS A 239 -27.19 -4.86 -6.03
N GLU A 240 -27.22 -4.05 -7.07
CA GLU A 240 -26.25 -4.07 -8.18
C GLU A 240 -24.83 -3.77 -7.67
N GLY A 241 -24.69 -2.82 -6.74
CA GLY A 241 -23.41 -2.54 -6.08
C GLY A 241 -22.83 -3.76 -5.37
N ARG A 242 -23.67 -4.52 -4.65
CA ARG A 242 -23.25 -5.76 -3.98
C ARG A 242 -22.85 -6.88 -4.96
N GLU A 243 -23.51 -6.98 -6.11
CA GLU A 243 -23.09 -7.92 -7.17
C GLU A 243 -21.71 -7.53 -7.73
N VAL A 244 -21.50 -6.24 -7.98
CA VAL A 244 -20.19 -5.73 -8.41
C VAL A 244 -19.13 -5.99 -7.35
N LEU A 245 -19.43 -5.79 -6.06
CA LEU A 245 -18.55 -6.09 -4.94
C LEU A 245 -18.17 -7.58 -4.92
N SER A 246 -19.13 -8.48 -5.08
CA SER A 246 -18.89 -9.92 -5.17
C SER A 246 -17.98 -10.29 -6.34
N ARG A 247 -18.20 -9.69 -7.51
CA ARG A 247 -17.31 -9.87 -8.67
C ARG A 247 -15.89 -9.37 -8.41
N LEU A 248 -15.73 -8.21 -7.74
CA LEU A 248 -14.42 -7.67 -7.35
C LEU A 248 -13.67 -8.62 -6.42
N ILE A 249 -14.35 -9.20 -5.44
CA ILE A 249 -13.76 -10.21 -4.54
C ILE A 249 -13.25 -11.39 -5.37
N GLY A 250 -14.05 -11.93 -6.28
CA GLY A 250 -13.64 -13.01 -7.17
C GLY A 250 -12.45 -12.65 -8.08
N VAL A 251 -12.36 -11.39 -8.56
CA VAL A 251 -11.20 -10.90 -9.30
C VAL A 251 -9.94 -10.87 -8.43
N THR A 252 -10.03 -10.37 -7.20
CA THR A 252 -8.89 -10.32 -6.28
C THR A 252 -8.38 -11.71 -5.91
N GLU A 253 -9.27 -12.68 -5.72
CA GLU A 253 -8.90 -14.07 -5.47
C GLU A 253 -8.18 -14.71 -6.66
N ARG A 254 -8.69 -14.53 -7.87
CA ARG A 254 -8.05 -15.02 -9.11
C ARG A 254 -6.66 -14.41 -9.31
N TYR A 255 -6.51 -13.11 -9.13
CA TYR A 255 -5.20 -12.44 -9.23
C TYR A 255 -4.22 -12.95 -8.18
N HIS A 256 -4.70 -13.19 -6.95
CA HIS A 256 -3.87 -13.76 -5.89
C HIS A 256 -3.37 -15.16 -6.26
N GLN A 257 -4.24 -16.04 -6.74
CA GLN A 257 -3.89 -17.39 -7.19
C GLN A 257 -2.87 -17.37 -8.34
N MET A 258 -3.07 -16.50 -9.33
CA MET A 258 -2.14 -16.35 -10.46
C MET A 258 -0.76 -15.86 -10.00
N ASN A 259 -0.71 -14.92 -9.06
CA ASN A 259 0.55 -14.44 -8.50
C ASN A 259 1.29 -15.52 -7.71
N GLN A 260 0.57 -16.36 -6.96
CA GLN A 260 1.16 -17.49 -6.24
C GLN A 260 1.69 -18.57 -7.19
N SER A 261 0.97 -18.88 -8.26
CA SER A 261 1.38 -19.86 -9.26
C SER A 261 2.62 -19.40 -10.02
N GLY A 262 2.71 -18.10 -10.34
CA GLY A 262 3.88 -17.50 -10.99
C GLY A 262 5.15 -17.56 -10.12
N ILE A 263 5.03 -17.40 -8.81
CA ILE A 263 6.15 -17.52 -7.87
C ILE A 263 6.68 -18.96 -7.84
N LYS A 264 5.80 -19.95 -7.76
CA LYS A 264 6.19 -21.36 -7.74
C LYS A 264 6.91 -21.80 -9.02
N GLN A 265 6.50 -21.32 -10.18
CA GLN A 265 7.18 -21.61 -11.46
C GLN A 265 8.59 -20.99 -11.52
N HIS A 266 8.77 -19.79 -10.99
CA HIS A 266 10.05 -19.09 -10.98
C HIS A 266 11.05 -19.76 -10.03
N ASP A 267 10.59 -20.23 -8.87
CA ASP A 267 11.43 -20.94 -7.90
C ASP A 267 11.81 -22.33 -8.42
N PHE A 268 10.92 -23.01 -9.14
CA PHE A 268 11.24 -24.29 -9.79
C PHE A 268 12.28 -24.13 -10.90
N GLN A 269 12.17 -23.09 -11.74
CA GLN A 269 13.17 -22.81 -12.78
C GLN A 269 14.54 -22.41 -12.21
N ARG A 270 14.58 -21.65 -11.11
CA ARG A 270 15.84 -21.33 -10.40
C ARG A 270 16.52 -22.57 -9.82
N ASN A 271 15.74 -23.48 -9.23
CA ASN A 271 16.28 -24.71 -8.65
C ASN A 271 16.78 -25.68 -9.72
N CYS A 272 16.16 -25.75 -10.89
CA CYS A 272 16.65 -26.55 -12.03
C CYS A 272 17.93 -25.96 -12.63
N ALA A 273 18.05 -24.63 -12.75
CA ALA A 273 19.25 -23.96 -13.28
C ALA A 273 20.45 -23.94 -12.30
N ALA A 274 20.25 -24.31 -11.04
CA ALA A 274 21.32 -24.45 -10.04
C ALA A 274 21.88 -25.90 -9.93
N MET A 275 21.32 -26.83 -10.70
CA MET A 275 21.69 -28.24 -10.73
C MET A 275 22.50 -28.64 -11.99
N ASP A 276 22.66 -27.73 -12.95
CA ASP A 276 23.57 -27.80 -14.10
C ASP A 276 24.88 -27.01 -13.82
#